data_ebdd4a889b87143e4048424b813db149
#
_entry.id   ebdd4a889b87143e4048424b813db149
#
_cell.length_a   1.000
_cell.length_b   1.000
_cell.length_c   1.000
_cell.angle_alpha   90.00
_cell.angle_beta   90.00
_cell.angle_gamma   90.00
#
_symmetry.space_group_name_H-M   'P 1'
#
loop_
_entity.id
_entity.type
_entity.pdbx_description
1 polymer ?
#
loop_
_entity_poly.entity_id
_entity_poly.type
_entity_poly.pdbx_seq_one_letter_code
_entity_poly.pdbx_strand_id
1 'polypeptide(L)'
;DVKAGVAAAVKTYGKLDVIYNNAGIFHSDDNSVTNTEEKVWDTVLAVNVKGVYLVCKHGIPELLANGGGSIINVASFVALVGCTVPQDAYTASKGAVLALSKSLAVQYGPKGIRTNAICPGPIETPLLTAWLFKEPAEKAKRLNRIPAGRFGKSEDIVNAALYLASDESRWTNGLAMVVDGGITSNYF
;
A
#
# COMPACT_ATOMS: atom_id res chain seq x y z
N ASP A 1 -8.89 -10.58 -14.18
CA ASP A 1 -7.99 -10.13 -15.21
C ASP A 1 -7.91 -8.60 -15.20
N VAL A 2 -6.73 -8.06 -14.81
CA VAL A 2 -6.50 -6.63 -14.58
C VAL A 2 -6.73 -5.80 -15.86
N LYS A 3 -6.27 -6.29 -17.03
CA LYS A 3 -6.45 -5.59 -18.31
C LYS A 3 -7.93 -5.39 -18.63
N ALA A 4 -8.73 -6.42 -18.42
CA ALA A 4 -10.18 -6.34 -18.64
C ALA A 4 -10.86 -5.38 -17.66
N GLY A 5 -10.42 -5.36 -16.40
CA GLY A 5 -10.93 -4.43 -15.40
C GLY A 5 -10.67 -2.97 -15.75
N VAL A 6 -9.44 -2.63 -16.16
CA VAL A 6 -9.09 -1.27 -16.62
C VAL A 6 -9.91 -0.89 -17.86
N ALA A 7 -10.00 -1.78 -18.86
CA ALA A 7 -10.80 -1.52 -20.06
C ALA A 7 -12.29 -1.32 -19.75
N ALA A 8 -12.84 -2.08 -18.79
CA ALA A 8 -14.23 -1.93 -18.36
C ALA A 8 -14.48 -0.58 -17.68
N ALA A 9 -13.53 -0.11 -16.82
CA ALA A 9 -13.63 1.21 -16.19
C ALA A 9 -13.66 2.33 -17.23
N VAL A 10 -12.70 2.32 -18.18
CA VAL A 10 -12.64 3.32 -19.25
C VAL A 10 -13.89 3.27 -20.15
N LYS A 11 -14.35 2.06 -20.49
CA LYS A 11 -15.59 1.89 -21.29
C LYS A 11 -16.81 2.47 -20.59
N THR A 12 -16.88 2.33 -19.26
CA THR A 12 -18.06 2.74 -18.48
C THR A 12 -18.06 4.24 -18.18
N TYR A 13 -16.90 4.80 -17.85
CA TYR A 13 -16.78 6.17 -17.33
C TYR A 13 -16.11 7.14 -18.32
N GLY A 14 -15.66 6.63 -19.48
CA GLY A 14 -15.05 7.44 -20.54
C GLY A 14 -13.57 7.76 -20.32
N LYS A 15 -13.07 7.71 -19.08
CA LYS A 15 -11.70 8.05 -18.72
C LYS A 15 -11.24 7.38 -17.43
N LEU A 16 -9.95 7.49 -17.13
CA LEU A 16 -9.34 7.11 -15.89
C LEU A 16 -8.55 8.29 -15.31
N ASP A 17 -8.86 8.73 -14.10
CA ASP A 17 -8.19 9.86 -13.43
C ASP A 17 -7.31 9.39 -12.27
N VAL A 18 -7.74 8.33 -11.57
CA VAL A 18 -7.10 7.84 -10.36
C VAL A 18 -6.95 6.33 -10.39
N ILE A 19 -5.78 5.85 -10.00
CA ILE A 19 -5.52 4.45 -9.70
C ILE A 19 -5.22 4.31 -8.21
N TYR A 20 -6.03 3.51 -7.50
CA TYR A 20 -5.83 3.18 -6.10
C TYR A 20 -5.51 1.69 -5.93
N ASN A 21 -4.22 1.37 -5.82
CA ASN A 21 -3.72 0.02 -5.64
C ASN A 21 -3.75 -0.36 -4.16
N ASN A 22 -4.92 -0.80 -3.69
CA ASN A 22 -5.15 -1.19 -2.30
C ASN A 22 -5.13 -2.70 -2.07
N ALA A 23 -5.43 -3.50 -3.10
CA ALA A 23 -5.45 -4.95 -2.98
C ALA A 23 -4.11 -5.50 -2.49
N GLY A 24 -4.16 -6.32 -1.47
CA GLY A 24 -2.97 -6.95 -0.90
C GLY A 24 -3.36 -8.03 0.10
N ILE A 25 -2.46 -8.97 0.29
CA ILE A 25 -2.62 -10.07 1.25
C ILE A 25 -1.48 -10.09 2.25
N PHE A 26 -1.79 -10.64 3.40
CA PHE A 26 -0.86 -11.20 4.37
C PHE A 26 -1.12 -12.71 4.41
N HIS A 27 -0.09 -13.55 4.37
CA HIS A 27 -0.25 -15.00 4.40
C HIS A 27 0.02 -15.52 5.82
N SER A 28 -0.84 -16.42 6.33
CA SER A 28 -0.71 -16.96 7.68
C SER A 28 0.60 -17.72 7.92
N ASP A 29 1.15 -18.29 6.86
CA ASP A 29 2.39 -19.09 6.90
C ASP A 29 3.63 -18.27 6.50
N ASP A 30 3.47 -16.93 6.30
CA ASP A 30 4.60 -16.02 6.16
C ASP A 30 5.33 -15.88 7.49
N ASN A 31 6.62 -16.13 7.46
CA ASN A 31 7.48 -16.21 8.64
C ASN A 31 8.86 -15.61 8.33
N SER A 32 9.91 -16.05 9.04
CA SER A 32 11.29 -15.71 8.74
C SER A 32 11.72 -16.32 7.39
N VAL A 33 12.70 -15.70 6.75
CA VAL A 33 13.21 -16.13 5.45
C VAL A 33 13.67 -17.59 5.43
N THR A 34 14.08 -18.12 6.56
CA THR A 34 14.51 -19.53 6.69
C THR A 34 13.35 -20.52 6.85
N ASN A 35 12.15 -20.03 7.20
CA ASN A 35 10.99 -20.86 7.54
C ASN A 35 9.79 -20.62 6.62
N THR A 36 9.84 -19.61 5.74
CA THR A 36 8.79 -19.36 4.75
C THR A 36 9.01 -20.24 3.53
N GLU A 37 8.02 -21.04 3.17
CA GLU A 37 8.06 -21.81 1.94
C GLU A 37 8.02 -20.90 0.70
N GLU A 38 8.74 -21.25 -0.36
CA GLU A 38 8.76 -20.49 -1.63
C GLU A 38 7.37 -20.22 -2.18
N LYS A 39 6.46 -21.19 -2.07
CA LYS A 39 5.07 -21.02 -2.50
C LYS A 39 4.35 -19.88 -1.79
N VAL A 40 4.61 -19.69 -0.49
CA VAL A 40 4.03 -18.59 0.30
C VAL A 40 4.63 -17.27 -0.17
N TRP A 41 5.95 -17.22 -0.30
CA TRP A 41 6.68 -16.08 -0.86
C TRP A 41 6.12 -15.67 -2.22
N ASP A 42 6.05 -16.60 -3.17
CA ASP A 42 5.55 -16.35 -4.52
C ASP A 42 4.11 -15.84 -4.53
N THR A 43 3.26 -16.43 -3.68
CA THR A 43 1.85 -16.01 -3.56
C THR A 43 1.74 -14.56 -3.09
N VAL A 44 2.48 -14.20 -2.05
CA VAL A 44 2.48 -12.83 -1.51
C VAL A 44 2.99 -11.83 -2.55
N LEU A 45 4.11 -12.13 -3.22
CA LEU A 45 4.66 -11.26 -4.26
C LEU A 45 3.77 -11.18 -5.49
N ALA A 46 3.14 -12.28 -5.87
CA ALA A 46 2.21 -12.29 -7.01
C ALA A 46 1.02 -11.34 -6.80
N VAL A 47 0.46 -11.30 -5.60
CA VAL A 47 -0.65 -10.39 -5.28
C VAL A 47 -0.14 -8.97 -5.02
N ASN A 48 0.77 -8.81 -4.07
CA ASN A 48 1.14 -7.50 -3.54
C ASN A 48 2.02 -6.67 -4.49
N VAL A 49 2.87 -7.32 -5.30
CA VAL A 49 3.82 -6.64 -6.20
C VAL A 49 3.38 -6.74 -7.65
N LYS A 50 3.21 -7.98 -8.15
CA LYS A 50 2.82 -8.18 -9.55
C LYS A 50 1.42 -7.62 -9.84
N GLY A 51 0.49 -7.69 -8.86
CA GLY A 51 -0.82 -7.06 -8.96
C GLY A 51 -0.70 -5.55 -9.22
N VAL A 52 0.05 -4.84 -8.40
CA VAL A 52 0.32 -3.39 -8.56
C VAL A 52 0.97 -3.09 -9.90
N TYR A 53 2.00 -3.87 -10.27
CA TYR A 53 2.65 -3.75 -11.59
C TYR A 53 1.64 -3.89 -12.73
N LEU A 54 0.77 -4.89 -12.71
CA LEU A 54 -0.21 -5.12 -13.78
C LEU A 54 -1.24 -3.99 -13.88
N VAL A 55 -1.72 -3.46 -12.74
CA VAL A 55 -2.64 -2.32 -12.76
C VAL A 55 -1.94 -1.09 -13.33
N CYS A 56 -0.72 -0.79 -12.92
CA CYS A 56 0.06 0.32 -13.48
C CYS A 56 0.36 0.11 -14.97
N LYS A 57 0.73 -1.12 -15.38
CA LYS A 57 1.02 -1.44 -16.80
C LYS A 57 -0.15 -1.13 -17.72
N HIS A 58 -1.37 -1.41 -17.31
CA HIS A 58 -2.56 -1.23 -18.14
C HIS A 58 -3.26 0.11 -17.88
N GLY A 59 -3.12 0.69 -16.69
CA GLY A 59 -3.78 1.94 -16.34
C GLY A 59 -2.99 3.20 -16.71
N ILE A 60 -1.65 3.15 -16.68
CA ILE A 60 -0.82 4.32 -17.05
C ILE A 60 -1.10 4.82 -18.48
N PRO A 61 -1.24 3.96 -19.51
CA PRO A 61 -1.62 4.45 -20.84
C PRO A 61 -2.94 5.21 -20.84
N GLU A 62 -3.92 4.79 -20.06
CA GLU A 62 -5.22 5.46 -19.97
C GLU A 62 -5.13 6.80 -19.23
N LEU A 63 -4.32 6.87 -18.16
CA LEU A 63 -4.03 8.15 -17.49
C LEU A 63 -3.33 9.14 -18.46
N LEU A 64 -2.37 8.65 -19.25
CA LEU A 64 -1.68 9.48 -20.25
C LEU A 64 -2.63 9.97 -21.33
N ALA A 65 -3.54 9.13 -21.82
CA ALA A 65 -4.56 9.51 -22.79
C ALA A 65 -5.51 10.58 -22.26
N ASN A 66 -5.71 10.62 -20.93
CA ASN A 66 -6.51 11.64 -20.23
C ASN A 66 -5.71 12.90 -19.84
N GLY A 67 -4.44 13.01 -20.20
CA GLY A 67 -3.59 14.17 -19.88
C GLY A 67 -2.92 14.12 -18.50
N GLY A 68 -3.00 13.00 -17.78
CA GLY A 68 -2.39 12.81 -16.48
C GLY A 68 -3.32 12.17 -15.45
N GLY A 69 -2.91 12.21 -14.19
CA GLY A 69 -3.71 11.66 -13.10
C GLY A 69 -2.91 11.32 -11.84
N SER A 70 -3.51 10.54 -10.96
CA SER A 70 -2.91 10.14 -9.69
C SER A 70 -2.85 8.62 -9.53
N ILE A 71 -1.68 8.11 -9.18
CA ILE A 71 -1.48 6.72 -8.76
C ILE A 71 -1.18 6.70 -7.26
N ILE A 72 -1.96 5.94 -6.52
CA ILE A 72 -1.84 5.78 -5.08
C ILE A 72 -1.62 4.30 -4.78
N ASN A 73 -0.46 3.96 -4.28
CA ASN A 73 -0.10 2.59 -3.93
C ASN A 73 -0.13 2.39 -2.42
N VAL A 74 -0.79 1.35 -1.94
CA VAL A 74 -0.80 1.03 -0.51
C VAL A 74 0.37 0.11 -0.18
N ALA A 75 1.43 0.72 0.37
CA ALA A 75 2.57 0.02 0.95
C ALA A 75 2.26 -0.43 2.41
N SER A 76 3.13 -0.17 3.34
CA SER A 76 2.96 -0.41 4.78
C SER A 76 4.08 0.29 5.53
N PHE A 77 3.88 0.56 6.82
CA PHE A 77 4.96 1.03 7.70
C PHE A 77 6.13 0.04 7.79
N VAL A 78 5.90 -1.28 7.61
CA VAL A 78 6.97 -2.30 7.58
C VAL A 78 7.88 -2.20 6.35
N ALA A 79 7.52 -1.38 5.36
CA ALA A 79 8.42 -1.02 4.26
C ALA A 79 9.50 -0.02 4.69
N LEU A 80 9.37 0.59 5.88
CA LEU A 80 10.22 1.65 6.40
C LEU A 80 11.02 1.21 7.64
N VAL A 81 10.47 0.26 8.41
CA VAL A 81 11.06 -0.23 9.67
C VAL A 81 11.01 -1.74 9.74
N GLY A 82 11.95 -2.35 10.47
CA GLY A 82 11.94 -3.78 10.74
C GLY A 82 10.79 -4.19 11.67
N CYS A 83 10.33 -5.42 11.54
CA CYS A 83 9.33 -6.02 12.40
C CYS A 83 9.93 -7.17 13.22
N THR A 84 9.66 -7.20 14.53
CA THR A 84 10.12 -8.29 15.41
C THR A 84 9.31 -9.58 15.21
N VAL A 85 8.09 -9.46 14.69
CA VAL A 85 7.27 -10.61 14.28
C VAL A 85 7.61 -10.93 12.84
N PRO A 86 8.13 -12.14 12.53
CA PRO A 86 8.52 -12.48 11.17
C PRO A 86 7.34 -12.43 10.20
N GLN A 87 7.54 -11.79 9.05
CA GLN A 87 6.61 -11.65 7.93
C GLN A 87 7.39 -11.18 6.70
N ASP A 88 8.44 -11.93 6.35
CA ASP A 88 9.47 -11.43 5.45
C ASP A 88 9.00 -11.27 4.01
N ALA A 89 8.10 -12.17 3.52
CA ALA A 89 7.50 -12.02 2.20
C ALA A 89 6.62 -10.77 2.13
N TYR A 90 5.78 -10.52 3.14
CA TYR A 90 4.96 -9.33 3.22
C TYR A 90 5.81 -8.06 3.27
N THR A 91 6.82 -8.03 4.16
CA THR A 91 7.73 -6.89 4.31
C THR A 91 8.45 -6.58 3.00
N ALA A 92 9.04 -7.60 2.35
CA ALA A 92 9.68 -7.43 1.06
C ALA A 92 8.71 -6.91 -0.02
N SER A 93 7.49 -7.46 -0.05
CA SER A 93 6.46 -7.03 -1.01
C SER A 93 6.09 -5.55 -0.85
N LYS A 94 5.95 -5.07 0.39
CA LYS A 94 5.61 -3.67 0.67
C LYS A 94 6.78 -2.72 0.42
N GLY A 95 8.00 -3.15 0.65
CA GLY A 95 9.22 -2.44 0.23
C GLY A 95 9.31 -2.30 -1.29
N ALA A 96 9.00 -3.36 -2.04
CA ALA A 96 8.97 -3.34 -3.50
C ALA A 96 7.92 -2.34 -4.05
N VAL A 97 6.71 -2.30 -3.46
CA VAL A 97 5.66 -1.34 -3.83
C VAL A 97 6.12 0.10 -3.59
N LEU A 98 6.79 0.37 -2.46
CA LEU A 98 7.33 1.70 -2.16
C LEU A 98 8.41 2.12 -3.16
N ALA A 99 9.35 1.23 -3.48
CA ALA A 99 10.39 1.48 -4.47
C ALA A 99 9.81 1.72 -5.87
N LEU A 100 8.85 0.90 -6.30
CA LEU A 100 8.14 1.08 -7.58
C LEU A 100 7.42 2.42 -7.64
N SER A 101 6.78 2.85 -6.55
CA SER A 101 6.07 4.14 -6.50
C SER A 101 7.01 5.32 -6.78
N LYS A 102 8.21 5.31 -6.19
CA LYS A 102 9.24 6.34 -6.45
C LYS A 102 9.72 6.32 -7.88
N SER A 103 9.94 5.13 -8.45
CA SER A 103 10.36 4.96 -9.83
C SER A 103 9.32 5.51 -10.81
N LEU A 104 8.04 5.19 -10.62
CA LEU A 104 6.94 5.70 -11.45
C LEU A 104 6.77 7.21 -11.31
N ALA A 105 6.90 7.76 -10.11
CA ALA A 105 6.81 9.20 -9.86
C ALA A 105 7.81 10.00 -10.71
N VAL A 106 9.06 9.54 -10.81
CA VAL A 106 10.11 10.20 -11.59
C VAL A 106 9.87 10.04 -13.10
N GLN A 107 9.46 8.82 -13.54
CA GLN A 107 9.28 8.51 -14.97
C GLN A 107 8.07 9.21 -15.58
N TYR A 108 6.97 9.33 -14.83
CA TYR A 108 5.69 9.83 -15.34
C TYR A 108 5.29 11.20 -14.81
N GLY A 109 6.01 11.74 -13.82
CA GLY A 109 5.82 13.12 -13.34
C GLY A 109 5.86 14.18 -14.45
N PRO A 110 6.86 14.16 -15.35
CA PRO A 110 6.92 15.08 -16.50
C PRO A 110 5.74 14.93 -17.49
N LYS A 111 4.98 13.85 -17.38
CA LYS A 111 3.81 13.53 -18.21
C LYS A 111 2.48 13.77 -17.50
N GLY A 112 2.49 14.49 -16.36
CA GLY A 112 1.29 14.83 -15.61
C GLY A 112 0.75 13.74 -14.67
N ILE A 113 1.47 12.61 -14.46
CA ILE A 113 1.03 11.57 -13.53
C ILE A 113 1.82 11.68 -12.23
N ARG A 114 1.11 11.88 -11.13
CA ARG A 114 1.68 11.80 -9.78
C ARG A 114 1.58 10.35 -9.27
N THR A 115 2.61 9.86 -8.63
CA THR A 115 2.60 8.54 -7.99
C THR A 115 3.10 8.66 -6.56
N ASN A 116 2.27 8.26 -5.60
CA ASN A 116 2.58 8.29 -4.18
C ASN A 116 2.27 6.96 -3.52
N ALA A 117 2.92 6.67 -2.41
CA ALA A 117 2.63 5.51 -1.59
C ALA A 117 2.05 5.94 -0.24
N ILE A 118 0.98 5.29 0.22
CA ILE A 118 0.54 5.36 1.61
C ILE A 118 1.20 4.20 2.36
N CYS A 119 1.74 4.50 3.54
CA CYS A 119 2.35 3.53 4.45
C CYS A 119 1.54 3.45 5.74
N PRO A 120 0.44 2.67 5.76
CA PRO A 120 -0.40 2.52 6.95
C PRO A 120 0.35 1.83 8.09
N GLY A 121 0.07 2.26 9.32
CA GLY A 121 0.32 1.50 10.54
C GLY A 121 -0.73 0.39 10.74
N PRO A 122 -0.83 -0.16 11.96
CA PRO A 122 -1.85 -1.16 12.28
C PRO A 122 -3.26 -0.54 12.24
N ILE A 123 -4.08 -1.01 11.29
CA ILE A 123 -5.46 -0.55 11.06
C ILE A 123 -6.44 -1.63 11.51
N GLU A 124 -7.48 -1.27 12.27
CA GLU A 124 -8.55 -2.17 12.70
C GLU A 124 -9.38 -2.63 11.48
N THR A 125 -8.93 -3.70 10.86
CA THR A 125 -9.61 -4.36 9.75
C THR A 125 -9.98 -5.78 10.17
N PRO A 126 -10.93 -6.45 9.49
CA PRO A 126 -11.21 -7.87 9.74
C PRO A 126 -9.96 -8.75 9.67
N LEU A 127 -9.04 -8.44 8.75
CA LEU A 127 -7.75 -9.15 8.61
C LEU A 127 -6.90 -9.01 9.87
N LEU A 128 -6.70 -7.78 10.35
CA LEU A 128 -5.88 -7.53 11.54
C LEU A 128 -6.53 -8.10 12.80
N THR A 129 -7.86 -7.97 12.93
CA THR A 129 -8.62 -8.49 14.06
C THR A 129 -8.56 -10.02 14.12
N ALA A 130 -8.71 -10.70 13.01
CA ALA A 130 -8.67 -12.15 12.95
C ALA A 130 -7.29 -12.73 13.27
N TRP A 131 -6.22 -12.00 12.99
CA TRP A 131 -4.85 -12.49 13.11
C TRP A 131 -4.11 -11.96 14.32
N LEU A 132 -4.12 -10.63 14.53
CA LEU A 132 -3.28 -9.98 15.56
C LEU A 132 -3.96 -9.81 16.92
N PHE A 133 -5.28 -9.81 16.98
CA PHE A 133 -6.02 -9.50 18.20
C PHE A 133 -6.62 -10.73 18.88
N LYS A 134 -6.18 -11.94 18.50
CA LYS A 134 -6.60 -13.18 19.16
C LYS A 134 -6.26 -13.17 20.64
N GLU A 135 -5.08 -12.65 20.99
CA GLU A 135 -4.57 -12.59 22.35
C GLU A 135 -4.56 -11.15 22.87
N PRO A 136 -5.30 -10.84 23.96
CA PRO A 136 -5.37 -9.48 24.53
C PRO A 136 -3.99 -8.90 24.88
N ALA A 137 -3.06 -9.72 25.36
CA ALA A 137 -1.71 -9.28 25.71
C ALA A 137 -0.92 -8.81 24.47
N GLU A 138 -1.04 -9.50 23.35
CA GLU A 138 -0.40 -9.11 22.09
C GLU A 138 -1.02 -7.85 21.52
N LYS A 139 -2.33 -7.66 21.64
CA LYS A 139 -3.01 -6.42 21.28
C LYS A 139 -2.48 -5.26 22.10
N ALA A 140 -2.41 -5.40 23.44
CA ALA A 140 -1.90 -4.37 24.34
C ALA A 140 -0.44 -4.02 24.05
N LYS A 141 0.42 -5.00 23.80
CA LYS A 141 1.83 -4.81 23.45
C LYS A 141 2.01 -3.97 22.18
N ARG A 142 1.16 -4.16 21.18
CA ARG A 142 1.20 -3.35 19.95
C ARG A 142 0.65 -1.96 20.19
N LEU A 143 -0.46 -1.84 20.93
CA LEU A 143 -1.07 -0.57 21.24
C LEU A 143 -0.11 0.37 21.98
N ASN A 144 0.67 -0.16 22.93
CA ASN A 144 1.67 0.60 23.68
C ASN A 144 2.79 1.20 22.82
N ARG A 145 2.95 0.72 21.58
CA ARG A 145 3.94 1.25 20.63
C ARG A 145 3.39 2.35 19.73
N ILE A 146 2.08 2.60 19.77
CA ILE A 146 1.42 3.61 18.95
C ILE A 146 1.22 4.89 19.79
N PRO A 147 1.97 5.96 19.54
CA PRO A 147 1.86 7.20 20.33
C PRO A 147 0.45 7.81 20.35
N ALA A 148 -0.32 7.63 19.28
CA ALA A 148 -1.72 8.08 19.21
C ALA A 148 -2.66 7.36 20.18
N GLY A 149 -2.21 6.31 20.90
CA GLY A 149 -3.00 5.57 21.90
C GLY A 149 -4.16 4.74 21.34
N ARG A 150 -4.25 4.59 20.03
CA ARG A 150 -5.26 3.78 19.34
C ARG A 150 -4.72 3.13 18.08
N PHE A 151 -5.35 2.07 17.65
CA PHE A 151 -5.18 1.57 16.29
C PHE A 151 -5.83 2.54 15.28
N GLY A 152 -5.32 2.55 14.06
CA GLY A 152 -5.95 3.29 12.97
C GLY A 152 -7.27 2.66 12.55
N LYS A 153 -8.13 3.47 11.95
CA LYS A 153 -9.37 3.04 11.30
C LYS A 153 -9.24 3.17 9.79
N SER A 154 -10.11 2.51 9.05
CA SER A 154 -10.14 2.62 7.58
C SER A 154 -10.23 4.07 7.11
N GLU A 155 -11.00 4.90 7.84
CA GLU A 155 -11.20 6.33 7.56
C GLU A 155 -9.89 7.12 7.62
N ASP A 156 -8.95 6.75 8.51
CA ASP A 156 -7.64 7.42 8.60
C ASP A 156 -6.85 7.25 7.28
N ILE A 157 -6.99 6.09 6.62
CA ILE A 157 -6.34 5.81 5.35
C ILE A 157 -7.13 6.40 4.16
N VAL A 158 -8.47 6.35 4.22
CA VAL A 158 -9.33 6.95 3.19
C VAL A 158 -9.08 8.45 3.06
N ASN A 159 -8.93 9.18 4.16
CA ASN A 159 -8.63 10.61 4.14
C ASN A 159 -7.28 10.91 3.47
N ALA A 160 -6.26 10.10 3.74
CA ALA A 160 -4.96 10.21 3.07
C ALA A 160 -5.08 9.92 1.55
N ALA A 161 -5.83 8.88 1.20
CA ALA A 161 -6.08 8.54 -0.20
C ALA A 161 -6.86 9.64 -0.93
N LEU A 162 -7.85 10.23 -0.29
CA LEU A 162 -8.65 11.34 -0.84
C LEU A 162 -7.76 12.57 -1.13
N TYR A 163 -6.89 12.96 -0.19
CA TYR A 163 -5.90 14.01 -0.42
C TYR A 163 -5.02 13.70 -1.63
N LEU A 164 -4.47 12.49 -1.71
CA LEU A 164 -3.59 12.11 -2.83
C LEU A 164 -4.34 11.95 -4.16
N ALA A 165 -5.64 11.68 -4.15
CA ALA A 165 -6.47 11.61 -5.35
C ALA A 165 -6.85 12.99 -5.88
N SER A 166 -6.95 13.98 -5.02
CA SER A 166 -7.42 15.33 -5.35
C SER A 166 -6.31 16.27 -5.88
N ASP A 167 -6.73 17.42 -6.42
CA ASP A 167 -5.83 18.47 -6.88
C ASP A 167 -5.09 19.19 -5.74
N GLU A 168 -5.52 19.01 -4.49
CA GLU A 168 -4.81 19.52 -3.32
C GLU A 168 -3.39 18.95 -3.21
N SER A 169 -3.17 17.75 -3.75
CA SER A 169 -1.87 17.08 -3.79
C SER A 169 -1.09 17.29 -5.10
N ARG A 170 -1.43 18.30 -5.91
CA ARG A 170 -0.81 18.54 -7.24
C ARG A 170 0.72 18.72 -7.22
N TRP A 171 1.29 19.08 -6.08
CA TRP A 171 2.75 19.22 -5.88
C TRP A 171 3.35 18.07 -5.07
N THR A 172 2.55 17.01 -4.78
CA THR A 172 2.97 15.84 -4.01
C THR A 172 3.20 14.68 -4.97
N ASN A 173 4.49 14.32 -5.17
CA ASN A 173 4.88 13.25 -6.07
C ASN A 173 6.09 12.49 -5.49
N GLY A 174 6.07 11.16 -5.52
CA GLY A 174 7.11 10.28 -4.96
C GLY A 174 7.11 10.18 -3.43
N LEU A 175 6.06 10.65 -2.77
CA LEU A 175 5.92 10.65 -1.32
C LEU A 175 5.68 9.22 -0.79
N ALA A 176 6.36 8.89 0.31
CA ALA A 176 5.95 7.82 1.24
C ALA A 176 5.14 8.46 2.38
N MET A 177 3.82 8.47 2.24
CA MET A 177 2.92 9.09 3.20
C MET A 177 2.64 8.13 4.35
N VAL A 178 3.28 8.36 5.48
CA VAL A 178 3.11 7.54 6.68
C VAL A 178 1.84 7.95 7.40
N VAL A 179 0.96 6.97 7.67
CA VAL A 179 -0.32 7.15 8.39
C VAL A 179 -0.43 6.03 9.42
N ASP A 180 0.23 6.19 10.55
CA ASP A 180 0.54 5.08 11.48
C ASP A 180 0.37 5.41 12.98
N GLY A 181 -0.19 6.58 13.29
CA GLY A 181 -0.32 7.02 14.68
C GLY A 181 1.00 7.30 15.39
N GLY A 182 2.09 7.46 14.64
CA GLY A 182 3.43 7.78 15.14
C GLY A 182 4.29 6.55 15.48
N ILE A 183 3.86 5.32 15.12
CA ILE A 183 4.61 4.11 15.49
C ILE A 183 6.02 4.08 14.89
N THR A 184 6.20 4.57 13.66
CA THR A 184 7.53 4.63 13.01
C THR A 184 8.41 5.76 13.52
N SER A 185 7.83 6.74 14.21
CA SER A 185 8.55 7.88 14.82
C SER A 185 8.89 7.63 16.30
N ASN A 186 8.44 6.50 16.86
CA ASN A 186 8.64 6.16 18.26
C ASN A 186 9.96 5.40 18.44
N TYR A 187 10.87 5.99 19.22
CA TYR A 187 12.21 5.41 19.47
C TYR A 187 12.18 4.28 20.50
N PHE A 188 11.21 4.24 21.45
CA PHE A 188 11.12 3.25 22.52
C PHE A 188 9.91 2.34 22.39
#